data_6239325efbce5ceeabed58ad5539ca19
#
_entry.id   6239325efbce5ceeabed58ad5539ca19
#
_cell.length_a   1.000
_cell.length_b   1.000
_cell.length_c   1.000
_cell.angle_alpha   90.00
_cell.angle_beta   90.00
_cell.angle_gamma   90.00
#
_symmetry.space_group_name_H-M   'P 1'
#
loop_
_entity.id
_entity.type
_entity.pdbx_description
1 polymer ?
#
loop_
_entity_poly.entity_id
_entity_poly.type
_entity_poly.pdbx_seq_one_letter_code
_entity_poly.pdbx_strand_id
1 'polypeptide(L)'
;MAWRTTLVKTQLLNTEWRQRQNRRTLVFRDHFRSNRNKFTLALWTLFSLTAIPGSLPPSISVEIKAQANPNDRVTERRDMVVRQIRRRDVTNPLVLSAMETVPRHRFVPNDASLQSRAYADTPLPIDQGQTISQPYIVAYMTEALQLPPNARVLEIGTGSGYQAAVLAEIATEVYSIEIVPELATTSRELLNELGYDNVHVRMGDGYGGWPEEAPFDGVIVTAAPDHIPPALIEQLAEGARLVIPVGETYQAITIVTKQAAGSSSEVTLPVRFVPMTGEAER
;
A
#
# COMPACT_ATOMS: atom_id res chain seq x y z
N MET A 1 8.06 -6.12 -37.39
CA MET A 1 6.61 -6.03 -36.98
C MET A 1 6.35 -6.11 -35.48
N ALA A 2 7.29 -6.53 -34.65
CA ALA A 2 7.13 -6.72 -33.18
C ALA A 2 7.06 -5.43 -32.34
N TRP A 3 7.65 -4.34 -32.78
CA TRP A 3 7.74 -3.07 -32.00
C TRP A 3 6.42 -2.26 -31.91
N ARG A 4 5.51 -2.41 -32.85
CA ARG A 4 4.21 -1.70 -32.82
C ARG A 4 3.21 -2.29 -31.82
N THR A 5 3.29 -3.59 -31.56
CA THR A 5 2.37 -4.29 -30.66
C THR A 5 2.65 -3.98 -29.18
N THR A 6 3.91 -3.74 -28.80
CA THR A 6 4.32 -3.42 -27.42
C THR A 6 3.87 -2.01 -27.01
N LEU A 7 3.99 -1.03 -27.91
CA LEU A 7 3.58 0.36 -27.62
C LEU A 7 2.06 0.52 -27.40
N VAL A 8 1.26 -0.22 -28.16
CA VAL A 8 -0.22 -0.18 -28.03
C VAL A 8 -0.67 -0.82 -26.71
N LYS A 9 -0.03 -1.94 -26.28
CA LYS A 9 -0.32 -2.55 -24.97
C LYS A 9 0.03 -1.62 -23.80
N THR A 10 1.14 -0.93 -23.85
CA THR A 10 1.56 0.01 -22.79
C THR A 10 0.62 1.22 -22.69
N GLN A 11 0.09 1.72 -23.81
CA GLN A 11 -0.88 2.82 -23.81
C GLN A 11 -2.26 2.39 -23.29
N LEU A 12 -2.72 1.18 -23.58
CA LEU A 12 -3.99 0.65 -23.07
C LEU A 12 -3.93 0.43 -21.54
N LEU A 13 -2.83 -0.13 -21.03
CA LEU A 13 -2.62 -0.33 -19.59
C LEU A 13 -2.59 1.00 -18.81
N ASN A 14 -1.97 2.03 -19.36
CA ASN A 14 -1.97 3.37 -18.76
C ASN A 14 -3.37 4.02 -18.75
N THR A 15 -4.23 3.68 -19.70
CA THR A 15 -5.59 4.23 -19.78
C THR A 15 -6.52 3.56 -18.76
N GLU A 16 -6.42 2.25 -18.58
CA GLU A 16 -7.19 1.50 -17.58
C GLU A 16 -6.77 1.88 -16.14
N TRP A 17 -5.47 2.06 -15.90
CA TRP A 17 -4.96 2.52 -14.61
C TRP A 17 -5.50 3.93 -14.26
N ARG A 18 -5.49 4.87 -15.22
CA ARG A 18 -6.08 6.22 -15.03
C ARG A 18 -7.59 6.17 -14.75
N GLN A 19 -8.31 5.24 -15.36
CA GLN A 19 -9.76 5.06 -15.12
C GLN A 19 -10.03 4.49 -13.72
N ARG A 20 -9.20 3.58 -13.20
CA ARG A 20 -9.31 3.06 -11.82
C ARG A 20 -9.03 4.14 -10.78
N GLN A 21 -8.01 4.95 -10.98
CA GLN A 21 -7.71 6.09 -10.11
C GLN A 21 -8.85 7.13 -10.10
N ASN A 22 -9.45 7.41 -11.25
CA ASN A 22 -10.61 8.30 -11.33
C ASN A 22 -11.85 7.73 -10.63
N ARG A 23 -12.07 6.42 -10.62
CA ARG A 23 -13.17 5.78 -9.88
C ARG A 23 -12.94 5.85 -8.37
N ARG A 24 -11.72 5.61 -7.89
CA ARG A 24 -11.38 5.76 -6.45
C ARG A 24 -11.54 7.21 -5.98
N THR A 25 -11.13 8.17 -6.78
CA THR A 25 -11.31 9.61 -6.49
C THR A 25 -12.81 10.02 -6.49
N LEU A 26 -13.66 9.39 -7.29
CA LEU A 26 -15.11 9.64 -7.32
C LEU A 26 -15.82 9.04 -6.10
N VAL A 27 -15.46 7.84 -5.66
CA VAL A 27 -16.03 7.21 -4.45
C VAL A 27 -15.68 8.02 -3.21
N PHE A 28 -14.45 8.55 -3.11
CA PHE A 28 -14.05 9.46 -2.03
C PHE A 28 -14.87 10.78 -2.02
N ARG A 29 -15.26 11.29 -3.19
CA ARG A 29 -16.11 12.48 -3.31
C ARG A 29 -17.56 12.24 -2.90
N ASP A 30 -18.10 11.05 -3.16
CA ASP A 30 -19.50 10.75 -2.87
C ASP A 30 -19.72 10.44 -1.38
N HIS A 31 -18.75 9.84 -0.69
CA HIS A 31 -18.85 9.62 0.77
C HIS A 31 -18.83 10.94 1.56
N PHE A 32 -18.11 11.96 1.10
CA PHE A 32 -18.13 13.31 1.68
C PHE A 32 -19.39 14.10 1.36
N ARG A 33 -20.09 13.80 0.25
CA ARG A 33 -21.35 14.47 -0.11
C ARG A 33 -22.54 14.00 0.71
N SER A 34 -22.56 12.76 1.15
CA SER A 34 -23.69 12.19 1.91
C SER A 34 -23.87 12.82 3.30
N ASN A 35 -22.82 13.38 3.89
CA ASN A 35 -22.90 13.97 5.23
C ASN A 35 -23.18 15.49 5.26
N ARG A 36 -23.26 16.17 4.10
CA ARG A 36 -23.55 17.62 4.03
C ARG A 36 -25.01 18.00 3.84
N ASN A 37 -25.92 17.05 3.60
CA ASN A 37 -27.32 17.33 3.25
C ASN A 37 -28.29 17.39 4.46
N LYS A 38 -27.81 17.55 5.68
CA LYS A 38 -28.72 17.69 6.86
C LYS A 38 -28.86 19.10 7.43
N PHE A 39 -28.21 20.10 6.90
CA PHE A 39 -28.40 21.50 7.32
C PHE A 39 -28.42 22.43 6.11
N THR A 40 -29.57 22.63 5.49
CA THR A 40 -29.98 23.88 4.82
C THR A 40 -31.32 23.67 4.12
N LEU A 41 -32.38 23.70 4.89
CA LEU A 41 -33.72 23.96 4.37
C LEU A 41 -34.28 25.11 5.21
N ALA A 42 -33.94 26.33 4.86
CA ALA A 42 -34.68 27.57 5.20
C ALA A 42 -33.98 28.74 4.49
N LEU A 43 -34.58 29.26 3.48
CA LEU A 43 -34.61 30.61 2.91
C LEU A 43 -34.68 30.56 1.37
N TRP A 44 -35.87 30.23 0.88
CA TRP A 44 -36.26 30.64 -0.47
C TRP A 44 -37.68 31.19 -0.37
N THR A 45 -37.80 32.48 -0.20
CA THR A 45 -39.01 33.24 -0.61
C THR A 45 -38.60 34.65 -0.99
N LEU A 46 -39.08 35.08 -2.15
CA LEU A 46 -39.22 36.45 -2.66
C LEU A 46 -37.98 37.15 -3.21
N PHE A 47 -37.79 37.02 -4.53
CA PHE A 47 -37.54 38.20 -5.34
C PHE A 47 -38.14 37.99 -6.75
N SER A 48 -39.19 38.80 -7.01
CA SER A 48 -39.91 38.84 -8.28
C SER A 48 -39.14 39.70 -9.30
N LEU A 49 -39.12 39.20 -10.52
CA LEU A 49 -38.85 39.77 -11.82
C LEU A 49 -38.82 41.29 -11.98
N THR A 50 -37.71 41.79 -12.63
CA THR A 50 -37.80 42.68 -13.80
C THR A 50 -36.65 42.32 -14.72
N ALA A 51 -36.99 41.85 -15.93
CA ALA A 51 -36.03 41.52 -16.99
C ALA A 51 -35.57 42.79 -17.69
N ILE A 52 -34.24 43.02 -17.75
CA ILE A 52 -33.61 43.99 -18.66
C ILE A 52 -32.81 43.16 -19.67
N PRO A 53 -33.04 43.30 -21.00
CA PRO A 53 -32.29 42.55 -21.99
C PRO A 53 -30.96 43.24 -22.28
N GLY A 54 -29.84 42.54 -22.15
CA GLY A 54 -28.57 42.91 -22.74
C GLY A 54 -27.40 43.06 -21.78
N SER A 55 -26.90 41.95 -21.28
CA SER A 55 -25.48 41.65 -21.03
C SER A 55 -25.42 40.32 -20.26
N LEU A 56 -24.78 39.32 -20.85
CA LEU A 56 -24.42 38.13 -20.13
C LEU A 56 -23.42 38.51 -19.03
N PRO A 57 -23.65 38.11 -17.78
CA PRO A 57 -22.66 38.33 -16.74
C PRO A 57 -21.38 37.54 -17.07
N PRO A 58 -20.19 38.07 -16.76
CA PRO A 58 -18.97 37.33 -16.94
C PRO A 58 -19.05 36.02 -16.16
N SER A 59 -18.75 34.92 -16.84
CA SER A 59 -18.66 33.60 -16.21
C SER A 59 -17.59 33.67 -15.11
N ILE A 60 -18.03 33.75 -13.86
CA ILE A 60 -17.16 33.63 -12.70
C ILE A 60 -16.78 32.15 -12.64
N SER A 61 -15.65 31.82 -13.23
CA SER A 61 -14.96 30.55 -12.99
C SER A 61 -14.47 30.57 -11.54
N VAL A 62 -15.31 30.09 -10.62
CA VAL A 62 -14.85 29.80 -9.27
C VAL A 62 -13.93 28.60 -9.38
N GLU A 63 -12.64 28.84 -9.51
CA GLU A 63 -11.62 27.84 -9.20
C GLU A 63 -11.77 27.49 -7.72
N ILE A 64 -12.52 26.43 -7.45
CA ILE A 64 -12.49 25.79 -6.14
C ILE A 64 -11.12 25.12 -6.05
N LYS A 65 -10.10 25.89 -5.61
CA LYS A 65 -8.92 25.31 -5.03
C LYS A 65 -9.41 24.47 -3.86
N ALA A 66 -9.46 23.13 -4.06
CA ALA A 66 -9.65 22.21 -2.96
C ALA A 66 -8.56 22.57 -1.94
N GLN A 67 -8.94 23.21 -0.84
CA GLN A 67 -8.04 23.44 0.28
C GLN A 67 -7.60 22.06 0.74
N ALA A 68 -6.31 21.74 0.54
CA ALA A 68 -5.72 20.51 1.04
C ALA A 68 -6.05 20.45 2.54
N ASN A 69 -6.67 19.35 2.97
CA ASN A 69 -6.94 19.11 4.38
C ASN A 69 -5.57 19.14 5.09
N PRO A 70 -5.32 20.01 6.07
CA PRO A 70 -4.04 20.07 6.77
C PRO A 70 -3.69 18.73 7.45
N ASN A 71 -4.67 17.86 7.68
CA ASN A 71 -4.48 16.51 8.19
C ASN A 71 -4.02 15.49 7.13
N ASP A 72 -3.97 15.83 5.84
CA ASP A 72 -3.59 14.90 4.77
C ASP A 72 -2.07 14.72 4.64
N ARG A 73 -1.27 15.60 5.21
CA ARG A 73 0.21 15.53 5.30
C ARG A 73 0.89 15.17 3.97
N VAL A 74 0.32 15.61 2.84
CA VAL A 74 0.80 15.30 1.47
C VAL A 74 2.24 15.74 1.26
N THR A 75 2.61 16.91 1.77
CA THR A 75 3.96 17.46 1.62
C THR A 75 5.01 16.59 2.32
N GLU A 76 4.73 16.16 3.56
CA GLU A 76 5.65 15.30 4.31
C GLU A 76 5.82 13.94 3.63
N ARG A 77 4.73 13.36 3.13
CA ARG A 77 4.73 12.09 2.40
C ARG A 77 5.55 12.20 1.11
N ARG A 78 5.38 13.26 0.35
CA ARG A 78 6.15 13.53 -0.85
C ARG A 78 7.64 13.75 -0.56
N ASP A 79 7.95 14.50 0.50
CA ASP A 79 9.33 14.71 0.95
C ASP A 79 10.00 13.40 1.36
N MET A 80 9.28 12.50 2.06
CA MET A 80 9.75 11.15 2.38
C MET A 80 10.14 10.40 1.10
N VAL A 81 9.27 10.37 0.09
CA VAL A 81 9.56 9.65 -1.17
C VAL A 81 10.75 10.26 -1.90
N VAL A 82 10.79 11.57 -2.05
CA VAL A 82 11.85 12.25 -2.81
C VAL A 82 13.21 12.17 -2.12
N ARG A 83 13.25 12.37 -0.79
CA ARG A 83 14.53 12.52 -0.07
C ARG A 83 15.06 11.22 0.50
N GLN A 84 14.18 10.28 0.89
CA GLN A 84 14.56 9.09 1.65
C GLN A 84 14.51 7.81 0.80
N ILE A 85 13.66 7.76 -0.23
CA ILE A 85 13.42 6.55 -1.03
C ILE A 85 14.09 6.65 -2.39
N ARG A 86 13.69 7.62 -3.22
CA ARG A 86 14.21 7.77 -4.60
C ARG A 86 15.73 7.95 -4.66
N ARG A 87 16.35 8.53 -3.63
CA ARG A 87 17.81 8.73 -3.56
C ARG A 87 18.59 7.47 -3.18
N ARG A 88 17.91 6.36 -2.89
CA ARG A 88 18.48 5.11 -2.40
C ARG A 88 18.05 3.93 -3.27
N ASP A 89 18.26 4.07 -4.58
CA ASP A 89 18.10 3.00 -5.59
C ASP A 89 16.67 2.45 -5.82
N VAL A 90 15.63 2.99 -5.19
CA VAL A 90 14.23 2.67 -5.52
C VAL A 90 13.79 3.55 -6.69
N THR A 91 13.57 2.93 -7.85
CA THR A 91 13.34 3.64 -9.12
C THR A 91 12.01 3.30 -9.78
N ASN A 92 11.37 2.20 -9.38
CA ASN A 92 10.10 1.76 -9.95
C ASN A 92 9.00 2.83 -9.74
N PRO A 93 8.42 3.39 -10.81
CA PRO A 93 7.45 4.48 -10.69
C PRO A 93 6.14 4.06 -9.99
N LEU A 94 5.75 2.77 -10.06
CA LEU A 94 4.56 2.27 -9.36
C LEU A 94 4.80 2.24 -7.86
N VAL A 95 5.99 1.77 -7.42
CA VAL A 95 6.38 1.76 -6.01
C VAL A 95 6.45 3.18 -5.46
N LEU A 96 7.13 4.10 -6.15
CA LEU A 96 7.21 5.50 -5.74
C LEU A 96 5.83 6.15 -5.66
N SER A 97 4.93 5.87 -6.61
CA SER A 97 3.55 6.36 -6.60
C SER A 97 2.75 5.81 -5.43
N ALA A 98 2.86 4.51 -5.14
CA ALA A 98 2.21 3.87 -4.00
C ALA A 98 2.65 4.50 -2.68
N MET A 99 3.96 4.70 -2.50
CA MET A 99 4.52 5.36 -1.32
C MET A 99 4.08 6.83 -1.17
N GLU A 100 3.82 7.54 -2.28
CA GLU A 100 3.23 8.88 -2.28
C GLU A 100 1.73 8.89 -2.01
N THR A 101 1.01 7.82 -2.34
CA THR A 101 -0.45 7.70 -2.20
C THR A 101 -0.84 7.30 -0.78
N VAL A 102 -0.20 6.26 -0.23
CA VAL A 102 -0.59 5.66 1.06
C VAL A 102 -0.28 6.61 2.23
N PRO A 103 -1.28 7.00 3.04
CA PRO A 103 -1.10 7.94 4.15
C PRO A 103 -0.48 7.25 5.38
N ARG A 104 0.84 7.05 5.40
CA ARG A 104 1.56 6.30 6.44
C ARG A 104 1.18 6.71 7.86
N HIS A 105 0.93 8.01 8.11
CA HIS A 105 0.53 8.51 9.43
C HIS A 105 -0.77 7.90 9.96
N ARG A 106 -1.64 7.35 9.09
CA ARG A 106 -2.87 6.65 9.50
C ARG A 106 -2.56 5.26 10.08
N PHE A 107 -1.41 4.69 9.76
CA PHE A 107 -0.93 3.39 10.21
C PHE A 107 0.02 3.47 11.43
N VAL A 108 0.25 4.67 11.94
CA VAL A 108 1.04 4.94 13.14
C VAL A 108 0.08 5.26 14.29
N PRO A 109 0.31 4.73 15.52
CA PRO A 109 -0.55 5.01 16.67
C PRO A 109 -0.77 6.51 16.89
N ASN A 110 -1.94 6.88 17.41
CA ASN A 110 -2.32 8.28 17.66
C ASN A 110 -1.63 8.82 18.92
N ASP A 111 -0.31 8.77 18.94
CA ASP A 111 0.57 9.37 19.94
C ASP A 111 1.32 10.54 19.30
N ALA A 112 1.36 11.70 19.95
CA ALA A 112 1.93 12.92 19.37
C ALA A 112 3.42 12.77 18.98
N SER A 113 4.22 12.03 19.76
CA SER A 113 5.62 11.77 19.46
C SER A 113 5.80 10.84 18.27
N LEU A 114 4.99 9.78 18.16
CA LEU A 114 5.00 8.86 17.02
C LEU A 114 4.47 9.54 15.77
N GLN A 115 3.37 10.28 15.87
CA GLN A 115 2.77 11.01 14.76
C GLN A 115 3.72 12.06 14.17
N SER A 116 4.50 12.77 15.00
CA SER A 116 5.51 13.73 14.50
C SER A 116 6.61 13.06 13.67
N ARG A 117 6.83 11.74 13.85
CA ARG A 117 7.85 10.94 13.18
C ARG A 117 7.28 10.01 12.11
N ALA A 118 5.98 10.06 11.81
CA ALA A 118 5.32 9.13 10.92
C ALA A 118 5.96 9.03 9.51
N TYR A 119 6.63 10.08 9.05
CA TYR A 119 7.35 10.13 7.77
C TYR A 119 8.87 10.15 7.91
N ALA A 120 9.41 9.92 9.12
CA ALA A 120 10.83 9.73 9.32
C ALA A 120 11.30 8.37 8.77
N ASP A 121 12.54 8.30 8.27
CA ASP A 121 13.14 7.08 7.71
C ASP A 121 13.61 6.11 8.81
N THR A 122 12.67 5.69 9.64
CA THR A 122 12.89 4.81 10.78
C THR A 122 11.68 3.93 11.04
N PRO A 123 11.83 2.70 11.55
CA PRO A 123 10.72 1.95 12.10
C PRO A 123 10.13 2.67 13.32
N LEU A 124 8.83 2.50 13.54
CA LEU A 124 8.14 3.04 14.72
C LEU A 124 7.39 1.92 15.43
N PRO A 125 7.30 1.99 16.77
CA PRO A 125 6.48 1.03 17.51
C PRO A 125 4.99 1.18 17.12
N ILE A 126 4.33 0.04 17.06
CA ILE A 126 2.88 -0.09 17.04
C ILE A 126 2.43 -0.92 18.25
N ASP A 127 1.14 -1.24 18.33
CA ASP A 127 0.62 -2.05 19.41
C ASP A 127 1.23 -3.47 19.44
N GLN A 128 1.05 -4.19 20.54
CA GLN A 128 1.48 -5.58 20.75
C GLN A 128 3.01 -5.78 20.64
N GLY A 129 3.80 -4.75 20.90
CA GLY A 129 5.27 -4.82 20.81
C GLY A 129 5.83 -4.96 19.41
N GLN A 130 4.99 -4.77 18.39
CA GLN A 130 5.38 -4.83 16.97
C GLN A 130 5.82 -3.46 16.45
N THR A 131 6.25 -3.41 15.18
CA THR A 131 6.69 -2.17 14.54
C THR A 131 6.12 -2.02 13.14
N ILE A 132 5.81 -0.78 12.75
CA ILE A 132 5.68 -0.41 11.35
C ILE A 132 7.08 -0.20 10.76
N SER A 133 7.41 -0.89 9.69
CA SER A 133 8.74 -0.89 9.07
C SER A 133 9.16 0.50 8.57
N GLN A 134 10.47 0.74 8.52
CA GLN A 134 11.07 1.94 7.93
C GLN A 134 10.57 2.16 6.49
N PRO A 135 10.19 3.38 6.08
CA PRO A 135 9.67 3.66 4.74
C PRO A 135 10.54 3.16 3.60
N TYR A 136 11.86 3.36 3.69
CA TYR A 136 12.77 2.86 2.68
C TYR A 136 12.73 1.33 2.55
N ILE A 137 12.65 0.60 3.66
CA ILE A 137 12.60 -0.87 3.64
C ILE A 137 11.30 -1.37 3.00
N VAL A 138 10.15 -0.73 3.30
CA VAL A 138 8.88 -1.02 2.64
C VAL A 138 8.99 -0.85 1.12
N ALA A 139 9.54 0.27 0.67
CA ALA A 139 9.71 0.55 -0.76
C ALA A 139 10.70 -0.42 -1.43
N TYR A 140 11.85 -0.68 -0.79
CA TYR A 140 12.87 -1.61 -1.29
C TYR A 140 12.34 -3.03 -1.46
N MET A 141 11.68 -3.56 -0.43
CA MET A 141 11.13 -4.92 -0.47
C MET A 141 10.01 -5.03 -1.52
N THR A 142 9.18 -4.00 -1.65
CA THR A 142 8.13 -3.96 -2.68
C THR A 142 8.71 -3.93 -4.10
N GLU A 143 9.77 -3.13 -4.34
CA GLU A 143 10.46 -3.11 -5.65
C GLU A 143 11.15 -4.43 -5.96
N ALA A 144 11.75 -5.06 -4.94
CA ALA A 144 12.45 -6.35 -5.09
C ALA A 144 11.54 -7.50 -5.53
N LEU A 145 10.23 -7.43 -5.27
CA LEU A 145 9.23 -8.39 -5.75
C LEU A 145 9.15 -8.42 -7.28
N GLN A 146 9.42 -7.30 -7.97
CA GLN A 146 9.30 -7.17 -9.43
C GLN A 146 7.94 -7.65 -9.96
N LEU A 147 6.86 -7.22 -9.33
CA LEU A 147 5.51 -7.67 -9.62
C LEU A 147 5.11 -7.43 -11.09
N PRO A 148 4.52 -8.43 -11.75
CA PRO A 148 3.91 -8.25 -13.06
C PRO A 148 2.62 -7.42 -12.96
N PRO A 149 2.08 -6.93 -14.09
CA PRO A 149 0.73 -6.36 -14.11
C PRO A 149 -0.32 -7.37 -13.62
N ASN A 150 -1.30 -6.89 -12.85
CA ASN A 150 -2.38 -7.68 -12.25
C ASN A 150 -1.91 -8.77 -11.26
N ALA A 151 -0.82 -8.52 -10.56
CA ALA A 151 -0.25 -9.45 -9.58
C ALA A 151 -1.22 -9.78 -8.44
N ARG A 152 -1.11 -11.02 -7.96
CA ARG A 152 -1.64 -11.51 -6.68
C ARG A 152 -0.48 -11.70 -5.72
N VAL A 153 -0.55 -11.06 -4.55
CA VAL A 153 0.57 -11.01 -3.60
C VAL A 153 0.16 -11.58 -2.27
N LEU A 154 1.04 -12.39 -1.67
CA LEU A 154 0.91 -12.84 -0.29
C LEU A 154 1.85 -12.01 0.61
N GLU A 155 1.33 -11.47 1.69
CA GLU A 155 2.07 -10.82 2.77
C GLU A 155 1.98 -11.65 4.05
N ILE A 156 3.11 -11.84 4.72
CA ILE A 156 3.19 -12.46 6.04
C ILE A 156 3.62 -11.41 7.07
N GLY A 157 2.74 -11.14 8.04
CA GLY A 157 2.90 -10.10 9.04
C GLY A 157 2.22 -8.78 8.62
N THR A 158 0.89 -8.72 8.71
CA THR A 158 0.11 -7.51 8.38
C THR A 158 0.51 -6.32 9.25
N GLY A 159 0.74 -6.57 10.55
CA GLY A 159 1.07 -5.53 11.52
C GLY A 159 0.07 -4.38 11.52
N SER A 160 0.53 -3.19 11.21
CA SER A 160 -0.33 -2.00 11.06
C SER A 160 -1.18 -1.99 9.80
N GLY A 161 -0.88 -2.84 8.80
CA GLY A 161 -1.48 -2.82 7.46
C GLY A 161 -0.81 -1.87 6.45
N TYR A 162 0.29 -1.19 6.82
CA TYR A 162 0.93 -0.22 5.93
C TYR A 162 1.55 -0.87 4.68
N GLN A 163 2.29 -1.98 4.84
CA GLN A 163 2.87 -2.71 3.71
C GLN A 163 1.76 -3.29 2.82
N ALA A 164 0.69 -3.85 3.40
CA ALA A 164 -0.49 -4.32 2.65
C ALA A 164 -1.11 -3.19 1.81
N ALA A 165 -1.29 -1.99 2.39
CA ALA A 165 -1.82 -0.83 1.67
C ALA A 165 -0.90 -0.39 0.51
N VAL A 166 0.43 -0.42 0.69
CA VAL A 166 1.39 -0.11 -0.39
C VAL A 166 1.30 -1.14 -1.51
N LEU A 167 1.20 -2.43 -1.20
CA LEU A 167 1.00 -3.49 -2.17
C LEU A 167 -0.34 -3.35 -2.92
N ALA A 168 -1.41 -2.96 -2.22
CA ALA A 168 -2.74 -2.79 -2.79
C ALA A 168 -2.82 -1.69 -3.86
N GLU A 169 -1.92 -0.70 -3.83
CA GLU A 169 -1.82 0.32 -4.88
C GLU A 169 -1.21 -0.24 -6.19
N ILE A 170 -0.52 -1.39 -6.13
CA ILE A 170 0.25 -1.97 -7.25
C ILE A 170 -0.36 -3.28 -7.73
N ALA A 171 -0.78 -4.15 -6.80
CA ALA A 171 -1.33 -5.47 -7.05
C ALA A 171 -2.84 -5.43 -7.28
N THR A 172 -3.36 -6.46 -7.93
CA THR A 172 -4.81 -6.65 -8.10
C THR A 172 -5.44 -7.16 -6.80
N GLU A 173 -4.80 -8.11 -6.13
CA GLU A 173 -5.23 -8.72 -4.88
C GLU A 173 -4.04 -8.86 -3.93
N VAL A 174 -4.25 -8.55 -2.66
CA VAL A 174 -3.28 -8.74 -1.58
C VAL A 174 -3.90 -9.64 -0.52
N TYR A 175 -3.26 -10.74 -0.26
CA TYR A 175 -3.59 -11.68 0.82
C TYR A 175 -2.58 -11.46 1.94
N SER A 176 -3.04 -11.15 3.14
CA SER A 176 -2.17 -10.82 4.27
C SER A 176 -2.52 -11.65 5.49
N ILE A 177 -1.51 -12.26 6.11
CA ILE A 177 -1.68 -13.11 7.30
C ILE A 177 -1.05 -12.41 8.50
N GLU A 178 -1.80 -12.35 9.60
CA GLU A 178 -1.35 -11.79 10.88
C GLU A 178 -1.61 -12.79 12.00
N ILE A 179 -0.57 -13.09 12.79
CA ILE A 179 -0.68 -14.05 13.90
C ILE A 179 -1.27 -13.43 15.16
N VAL A 180 -1.11 -12.11 15.33
CA VAL A 180 -1.61 -11.36 16.50
C VAL A 180 -3.07 -10.96 16.25
N PRO A 181 -4.04 -11.49 17.01
CA PRO A 181 -5.47 -11.30 16.75
C PRO A 181 -5.91 -9.82 16.73
N GLU A 182 -5.38 -9.04 17.66
CA GLU A 182 -5.69 -7.61 17.79
C GLU A 182 -5.22 -6.83 16.56
N LEU A 183 -4.00 -7.11 16.08
CA LEU A 183 -3.45 -6.47 14.89
C LEU A 183 -4.19 -6.91 13.62
N ALA A 184 -4.56 -8.20 13.50
CA ALA A 184 -5.34 -8.68 12.38
C ALA A 184 -6.71 -7.99 12.30
N THR A 185 -7.32 -7.70 13.45
CA THR A 185 -8.62 -7.00 13.52
C THR A 185 -8.48 -5.53 13.18
N THR A 186 -7.59 -4.81 13.88
CA THR A 186 -7.43 -3.36 13.72
C THR A 186 -6.90 -2.97 12.34
N SER A 187 -5.96 -3.76 11.78
CA SER A 187 -5.44 -3.51 10.43
C SER A 187 -6.51 -3.73 9.36
N ARG A 188 -7.33 -4.79 9.47
CA ARG A 188 -8.45 -5.04 8.56
C ARG A 188 -9.47 -3.88 8.58
N GLU A 189 -9.83 -3.43 9.77
CA GLU A 189 -10.77 -2.30 9.94
C GLU A 189 -10.20 -1.02 9.32
N LEU A 190 -8.95 -0.71 9.56
CA LEU A 190 -8.29 0.47 9.01
C LEU A 190 -8.16 0.40 7.48
N LEU A 191 -7.78 -0.76 6.94
CA LEU A 191 -7.68 -0.96 5.49
C LEU A 191 -9.04 -0.78 4.81
N ASN A 192 -10.12 -1.34 5.39
CA ASN A 192 -11.49 -1.13 4.91
C ASN A 192 -11.91 0.34 5.00
N GLU A 193 -11.63 1.04 6.12
CA GLU A 193 -11.90 2.47 6.29
C GLU A 193 -11.22 3.31 5.20
N LEU A 194 -9.99 2.94 4.82
CA LEU A 194 -9.21 3.62 3.79
C LEU A 194 -9.57 3.20 2.36
N GLY A 195 -10.50 2.25 2.17
CA GLY A 195 -11.01 1.81 0.87
C GLY A 195 -10.10 0.84 0.13
N TYR A 196 -9.30 0.06 0.84
CA TYR A 196 -8.46 -1.01 0.26
C TYR A 196 -9.25 -2.32 0.17
N ASP A 197 -10.28 -2.34 -0.69
CA ASP A 197 -11.19 -3.49 -0.87
C ASP A 197 -10.50 -4.72 -1.47
N ASN A 198 -9.29 -4.56 -2.03
CA ASN A 198 -8.47 -5.61 -2.62
C ASN A 198 -7.45 -6.21 -1.62
N VAL A 199 -7.58 -5.94 -0.32
CA VAL A 199 -6.75 -6.53 0.72
C VAL A 199 -7.57 -7.49 1.58
N HIS A 200 -7.14 -8.76 1.61
CA HIS A 200 -7.76 -9.82 2.38
C HIS A 200 -6.90 -10.17 3.59
N VAL A 201 -7.30 -9.74 4.79
CA VAL A 201 -6.56 -10.03 6.01
C VAL A 201 -7.10 -11.28 6.68
N ARG A 202 -6.26 -12.28 6.93
CA ARG A 202 -6.55 -13.50 7.68
C ARG A 202 -5.73 -13.55 8.97
N MET A 203 -6.40 -13.84 10.10
CA MET A 203 -5.73 -14.20 11.34
C MET A 203 -5.19 -15.62 11.23
N GLY A 204 -3.93 -15.83 11.57
CA GLY A 204 -3.29 -17.15 11.56
C GLY A 204 -1.79 -17.12 11.55
N ASP A 205 -1.19 -18.31 11.63
CA ASP A 205 0.26 -18.48 11.45
C ASP A 205 0.62 -18.37 9.97
N GLY A 206 1.53 -17.46 9.65
CA GLY A 206 2.00 -17.24 8.28
C GLY A 206 3.03 -18.23 7.77
N TYR A 207 3.58 -19.11 8.63
CA TYR A 207 4.61 -20.08 8.24
C TYR A 207 4.16 -21.01 7.12
N GLY A 208 2.90 -21.48 7.17
CA GLY A 208 2.28 -22.30 6.14
C GLY A 208 1.76 -21.56 4.92
N GLY A 209 1.82 -20.22 4.91
CA GLY A 209 1.27 -19.41 3.84
C GLY A 209 -0.26 -19.46 3.71
N TRP A 210 -0.75 -19.35 2.46
CA TRP A 210 -2.18 -19.38 2.14
C TRP A 210 -2.43 -20.28 0.91
N PRO A 211 -2.36 -21.59 1.07
CA PRO A 211 -2.38 -22.54 -0.06
C PRO A 211 -3.65 -22.48 -0.90
N GLU A 212 -4.81 -22.11 -0.30
CA GLU A 212 -6.09 -22.04 -1.01
C GLU A 212 -6.11 -20.92 -2.07
N GLU A 213 -5.24 -19.91 -1.91
CA GLU A 213 -5.14 -18.75 -2.79
C GLU A 213 -3.90 -18.79 -3.71
N ALA A 214 -3.04 -19.80 -3.53
CA ALA A 214 -1.86 -19.97 -4.40
C ALA A 214 -2.27 -20.33 -5.86
N PRO A 215 -1.39 -20.05 -6.85
CA PRO A 215 -0.06 -19.47 -6.74
C PRO A 215 -0.09 -17.94 -6.64
N PHE A 216 0.99 -17.36 -6.07
CA PHE A 216 1.21 -15.92 -5.93
C PHE A 216 2.31 -15.42 -6.87
N ASP A 217 2.10 -14.22 -7.44
CA ASP A 217 3.09 -13.52 -8.27
C ASP A 217 4.20 -12.84 -7.45
N GLY A 218 4.03 -12.82 -6.14
CA GLY A 218 5.02 -12.36 -5.18
C GLY A 218 4.63 -12.72 -3.76
N VAL A 219 5.62 -13.02 -2.92
CA VAL A 219 5.44 -13.22 -1.49
C VAL A 219 6.39 -12.29 -0.74
N ILE A 220 5.87 -11.57 0.25
CA ILE A 220 6.66 -10.68 1.11
C ILE A 220 6.47 -11.06 2.57
N VAL A 221 7.57 -11.11 3.32
CA VAL A 221 7.54 -11.42 4.76
C VAL A 221 8.09 -10.24 5.54
N THR A 222 7.35 -9.76 6.51
CA THR A 222 7.67 -8.56 7.30
C THR A 222 8.12 -8.86 8.73
N ALA A 223 8.42 -10.11 9.02
CA ALA A 223 9.05 -10.62 10.24
C ALA A 223 10.20 -11.55 9.87
N ALA A 224 11.21 -11.69 10.71
CA ALA A 224 12.42 -12.47 10.41
C ALA A 224 12.36 -13.86 11.04
N PRO A 225 12.22 -14.95 10.26
CA PRO A 225 12.50 -16.30 10.70
C PRO A 225 14.02 -16.56 10.67
N ASP A 226 14.47 -17.63 11.32
CA ASP A 226 15.85 -18.12 11.25
C ASP A 226 16.16 -18.82 9.91
N HIS A 227 15.14 -19.34 9.23
CA HIS A 227 15.22 -20.02 7.94
C HIS A 227 14.04 -19.65 7.04
N ILE A 228 14.12 -19.96 5.75
CA ILE A 228 13.05 -19.68 4.79
C ILE A 228 12.00 -20.78 4.84
N PRO A 229 10.71 -20.48 5.17
CA PRO A 229 9.64 -21.47 5.17
C PRO A 229 9.42 -22.07 3.77
N PRO A 230 9.56 -23.40 3.58
CA PRO A 230 9.43 -24.03 2.27
C PRO A 230 8.07 -23.80 1.61
N ALA A 231 7.00 -23.78 2.41
CA ALA A 231 5.63 -23.56 1.93
C ALA A 231 5.46 -22.24 1.19
N LEU A 232 6.21 -21.19 1.55
CA LEU A 232 6.14 -19.90 0.89
C LEU A 232 6.78 -19.92 -0.52
N ILE A 233 7.82 -20.74 -0.72
CA ILE A 233 8.43 -20.98 -2.04
C ILE A 233 7.50 -21.81 -2.91
N GLU A 234 6.88 -22.87 -2.33
CA GLU A 234 5.95 -23.76 -3.05
C GLU A 234 4.76 -22.99 -3.60
N GLN A 235 4.26 -21.97 -2.87
CA GLN A 235 3.12 -21.15 -3.24
C GLN A 235 3.43 -20.01 -4.23
N LEU A 236 4.70 -19.81 -4.61
CA LEU A 236 5.03 -18.87 -5.69
C LEU A 236 4.63 -19.40 -7.06
N ALA A 237 4.26 -18.52 -7.96
CA ALA A 237 4.23 -18.79 -9.39
C ALA A 237 5.66 -18.98 -9.93
N GLU A 238 5.82 -19.65 -11.07
CA GLU A 238 7.13 -19.78 -11.72
C GLU A 238 7.66 -18.40 -12.15
N GLY A 239 8.92 -18.11 -11.83
CA GLY A 239 9.55 -16.80 -12.04
C GLY A 239 9.23 -15.75 -10.99
N ALA A 240 8.28 -16.02 -10.08
CA ALA A 240 7.92 -15.11 -9.01
C ALA A 240 8.95 -15.10 -7.87
N ARG A 241 8.88 -14.05 -7.02
CA ARG A 241 9.86 -13.80 -5.96
C ARG A 241 9.24 -13.83 -4.58
N LEU A 242 9.97 -14.42 -3.64
CA LEU A 242 9.79 -14.24 -2.20
C LEU A 242 10.85 -13.24 -1.72
N VAL A 243 10.42 -12.20 -1.02
CA VAL A 243 11.30 -11.21 -0.36
C VAL A 243 11.11 -11.33 1.14
N ILE A 244 12.15 -11.74 1.85
CA ILE A 244 12.07 -12.13 3.26
C ILE A 244 13.34 -11.72 4.01
N PRO A 245 13.26 -11.08 5.22
CA PRO A 245 14.39 -10.98 6.10
C PRO A 245 14.67 -12.34 6.75
N VAL A 246 15.92 -12.80 6.75
CA VAL A 246 16.31 -14.09 7.34
C VAL A 246 17.43 -13.89 8.34
N GLY A 247 17.36 -14.60 9.46
CA GLY A 247 18.38 -14.67 10.51
C GLY A 247 17.90 -14.24 11.88
N GLU A 248 18.61 -14.66 12.93
CA GLU A 248 18.33 -14.33 14.33
C GLU A 248 19.06 -13.06 14.78
N THR A 249 20.38 -13.15 14.95
CA THR A 249 21.23 -12.04 15.42
C THR A 249 21.63 -11.12 14.25
N TYR A 250 21.98 -11.70 13.12
CA TYR A 250 22.31 -11.01 11.88
C TYR A 250 21.26 -11.32 10.84
N GLN A 251 20.45 -10.32 10.55
CA GLN A 251 19.37 -10.45 9.59
C GLN A 251 19.72 -9.74 8.27
N ALA A 252 19.37 -10.35 7.15
CA ALA A 252 19.47 -9.71 5.85
C ALA A 252 18.24 -10.03 5.00
N ILE A 253 17.86 -9.10 4.14
CA ILE A 253 16.85 -9.36 3.10
C ILE A 253 17.41 -10.40 2.13
N THR A 254 16.66 -11.48 1.99
CA THR A 254 16.92 -12.54 1.02
C THR A 254 15.81 -12.51 -0.03
N ILE A 255 16.22 -12.52 -1.30
CA ILE A 255 15.30 -12.60 -2.45
C ILE A 255 15.42 -14.01 -3.00
N VAL A 256 14.31 -14.75 -2.98
CA VAL A 256 14.23 -16.09 -3.57
C VAL A 256 13.40 -16.01 -4.84
N THR A 257 13.95 -16.52 -5.95
CA THR A 257 13.21 -16.61 -7.23
C THR A 257 12.89 -18.06 -7.52
N LYS A 258 11.59 -18.38 -7.67
CA LYS A 258 11.15 -19.73 -8.06
C LYS A 258 11.49 -19.98 -9.52
N GLN A 259 12.01 -21.14 -9.82
CA GLN A 259 12.38 -21.60 -11.17
C GLN A 259 11.67 -22.91 -11.48
N ALA A 260 11.61 -23.30 -12.76
CA ALA A 260 11.01 -24.57 -13.18
C ALA A 260 11.63 -25.80 -12.48
N ALA A 261 12.91 -25.70 -12.09
CA ALA A 261 13.62 -26.75 -11.36
C ALA A 261 14.25 -26.16 -10.08
N GLY A 262 13.42 -25.93 -9.04
CA GLY A 262 13.88 -25.43 -7.75
C GLY A 262 13.79 -23.92 -7.58
N SER A 263 14.77 -23.32 -6.90
CA SER A 263 14.82 -21.87 -6.64
C SER A 263 16.26 -21.37 -6.58
N SER A 264 16.45 -20.08 -6.86
CA SER A 264 17.71 -19.37 -6.59
C SER A 264 17.49 -18.32 -5.51
N SER A 265 18.51 -18.04 -4.70
CA SER A 265 18.46 -17.04 -3.65
C SER A 265 19.61 -16.05 -3.74
N GLU A 266 19.34 -14.80 -3.39
CA GLU A 266 20.28 -13.71 -3.29
C GLU A 266 20.10 -13.00 -1.95
N VAL A 267 21.19 -12.84 -1.19
CA VAL A 267 21.21 -12.05 0.05
C VAL A 267 21.61 -10.61 -0.31
N THR A 268 20.82 -9.64 0.12
CA THR A 268 21.01 -8.26 -0.33
C THR A 268 21.32 -7.30 0.82
N LEU A 269 20.33 -6.79 1.52
CA LEU A 269 20.44 -5.68 2.44
C LEU A 269 20.45 -6.15 3.91
N PRO A 270 21.43 -5.78 4.75
CA PRO A 270 21.35 -6.02 6.19
C PRO A 270 20.23 -5.19 6.81
N VAL A 271 19.44 -5.84 7.69
CA VAL A 271 18.23 -5.27 8.28
C VAL A 271 18.05 -5.71 9.73
N ARG A 272 17.03 -5.16 10.39
CA ARG A 272 16.54 -5.65 11.67
C ARG A 272 15.02 -5.62 11.70
N PHE A 273 14.43 -6.80 11.73
CA PHE A 273 12.99 -7.04 11.87
C PHE A 273 12.67 -7.67 13.23
N VAL A 274 11.40 -7.62 13.59
CA VAL A 274 10.87 -8.44 14.69
C VAL A 274 10.97 -9.92 14.32
N PRO A 275 11.16 -10.82 15.28
CA PRO A 275 11.17 -12.26 15.00
C PRO A 275 9.84 -12.72 14.39
N MET A 276 9.88 -13.67 13.48
CA MET A 276 8.69 -14.40 13.06
C MET A 276 8.32 -15.40 14.14
N THR A 277 7.11 -15.29 14.65
CA THR A 277 6.59 -16.14 15.73
C THR A 277 5.71 -17.27 15.18
N GLY A 278 5.32 -18.22 16.06
CA GLY A 278 4.52 -19.37 15.68
C GLY A 278 5.36 -20.59 15.33
N GLU A 279 5.07 -21.26 14.22
CA GLU A 279 5.79 -22.49 13.81
C GLU A 279 7.26 -22.22 13.47
N ALA A 280 7.58 -21.00 13.05
CA ALA A 280 8.96 -20.58 12.78
C ALA A 280 9.90 -20.63 13.99
N GLU A 281 9.36 -20.68 15.22
CA GLU A 281 10.13 -20.81 16.47
C GLU A 281 10.43 -22.27 16.87
N ARG A 282 9.95 -23.26 16.10
CA ARG A 282 10.09 -24.70 16.40
C ARG A 282 11.18 -25.33 15.55
#